data_33ef02d653f76962954b12baa0c2db67
#
_entry.id   33ef02d653f76962954b12baa0c2db67
#
_cell.length_a   1.000
_cell.length_b   1.000
_cell.length_c   1.000
_cell.angle_alpha   90.00
_cell.angle_beta   90.00
_cell.angle_gamma   90.00
#
_symmetry.space_group_name_H-M   'P 1'
#
loop_
_entity.id
_entity.type
_entity.pdbx_description
1 polymer ?
#
loop_
_entity_poly.entity_id
_entity_poly.type
_entity_poly.pdbx_seq_one_letter_code
_entity_poly.pdbx_strand_id
1 'polypeptide(L)' 'MDQETRWLTRYNEVKAFIEEHNRNPSKYFDGEKLMVHFLKRNRKLLNAGELKEPRLTMFKELMELS' A
#
# COMPACT_ATOMS: atom_id res chain seq x y z
N MET A 1 -0.94 1.38 -19.18
CA MET A 1 -0.07 1.71 -18.05
C MET A 1 0.79 0.51 -17.69
N ASP A 2 2.02 0.75 -17.29
CA ASP A 2 2.88 -0.33 -16.82
C ASP A 2 2.61 -0.64 -15.34
N GLN A 3 3.22 -1.74 -14.87
CA GLN A 3 3.01 -2.17 -13.50
C GLN A 3 3.53 -1.15 -12.48
N GLU A 4 4.61 -0.47 -12.82
CA GLU A 4 5.21 0.50 -11.91
C GLU A 4 4.29 1.70 -11.70
N THR A 5 3.70 2.22 -12.77
CA THR A 5 2.75 3.32 -12.67
C THR A 5 1.53 2.93 -11.86
N ARG A 6 1.02 1.71 -12.06
CA ARG A 6 -0.12 1.21 -11.29
C ARG A 6 0.21 1.12 -9.81
N TRP A 7 1.40 0.62 -9.50
CA TRP A 7 1.84 0.50 -8.12
C TRP A 7 1.92 1.86 -7.44
N LEU A 8 2.52 2.84 -8.12
CA LEU A 8 2.65 4.19 -7.59
C LEU A 8 1.29 4.87 -7.40
N THR A 9 0.38 4.67 -8.34
CA THR A 9 -0.96 5.23 -8.23
C THR A 9 -1.66 4.68 -6.99
N ARG A 10 -1.60 3.37 -6.79
CA ARG A 10 -2.22 2.76 -5.62
C ARG A 10 -1.53 3.17 -4.32
N TYR A 11 -0.21 3.24 -4.35
CA TYR A 11 0.58 3.69 -3.21
C TYR A 11 0.14 5.10 -2.77
N ASN A 12 0.03 6.01 -3.72
CA ASN A 12 -0.39 7.38 -3.41
C ASN A 12 -1.80 7.45 -2.87
N GLU A 13 -2.71 6.63 -3.38
CA GLU A 13 -4.08 6.54 -2.87
C GLU A 13 -4.10 6.09 -1.43
N VAL A 14 -3.36 5.03 -1.12
CA VAL A 14 -3.30 4.49 0.25
C VAL A 14 -2.67 5.50 1.19
N LYS A 15 -1.59 6.12 0.76
CA LYS A 15 -0.91 7.12 1.57
C LYS A 15 -1.82 8.29 1.91
N ALA A 16 -2.51 8.82 0.90
CA ALA A 16 -3.45 9.94 1.11
C ALA A 16 -4.58 9.53 2.04
N PHE A 17 -5.08 8.30 1.90
CA PHE A 17 -6.13 7.79 2.76
C PHE A 17 -5.69 7.76 4.22
N ILE A 18 -4.51 7.20 4.48
CA ILE A 18 -3.98 7.09 5.84
C ILE A 18 -3.77 8.47 6.45
N GLU A 19 -3.22 9.40 5.68
CA GLU A 19 -2.98 10.75 6.15
C GLU A 19 -4.29 11.50 6.46
N GLU A 20 -5.32 11.26 5.66
CA GLU A 20 -6.60 11.93 5.83
C GLU A 20 -7.41 11.35 6.99
N HIS A 21 -7.44 10.02 7.09
CA HIS A 21 -8.30 9.33 8.06
C HIS A 21 -7.60 8.89 9.33
N ASN A 22 -6.29 8.97 9.37
CA ASN A 22 -5.46 8.53 10.51
C ASN A 22 -5.72 7.07 10.88
N ARG A 23 -6.03 6.23 9.88
CA ARG A 23 -6.23 4.80 10.06
C ARG A 23 -5.95 4.07 8.75
N ASN A 24 -5.74 2.77 8.83
CA ASN A 24 -5.57 1.93 7.65
C ASN A 24 -6.91 1.69 6.96
N PRO A 25 -6.88 1.44 5.63
CA PRO A 25 -8.09 1.01 4.92
C PRO A 25 -8.65 -0.28 5.54
N SER A 26 -9.95 -0.45 5.45
CA SER A 26 -10.63 -1.61 6.02
C SER A 26 -11.32 -2.44 4.93
N LYS A 27 -11.25 -3.76 5.07
CA LYS A 27 -11.91 -4.68 4.16
C LYS A 27 -13.44 -4.61 4.26
N TYR A 28 -13.94 -3.98 5.30
CA TYR A 28 -15.39 -3.87 5.52
C TYR A 28 -16.06 -2.78 4.71
N PHE A 29 -15.27 -1.93 4.07
CA PHE A 29 -15.79 -0.85 3.23
C PHE A 29 -15.42 -1.11 1.77
N ASP A 30 -16.44 -1.17 0.90
CA ASP A 30 -16.22 -1.50 -0.52
C ASP A 30 -15.21 -0.59 -1.21
N GLY A 31 -15.25 0.69 -0.90
CA GLY A 31 -14.31 1.64 -1.51
C GLY A 31 -12.87 1.48 -1.06
N GLU A 32 -12.62 0.67 -0.03
CA GLU A 32 -11.29 0.49 0.53
C GLU A 32 -10.69 -0.87 0.25
N LYS A 33 -11.45 -1.77 -0.36
CA LYS A 33 -10.98 -3.14 -0.61
C LYS A 33 -9.72 -3.22 -1.45
N LEU A 34 -9.64 -2.41 -2.50
CA LEU A 34 -8.45 -2.42 -3.36
C LEU A 34 -7.20 -1.97 -2.60
N MET A 35 -7.35 -1.02 -1.71
CA MET A 35 -6.25 -0.55 -0.88
C MET A 35 -5.81 -1.64 0.10
N VAL A 36 -6.76 -2.37 0.67
CA VAL A 36 -6.46 -3.50 1.56
C VAL A 36 -5.69 -4.58 0.81
N HIS A 37 -6.12 -4.91 -0.41
CA HIS A 37 -5.40 -5.90 -1.23
C HIS A 37 -3.99 -5.46 -1.53
N PHE A 38 -3.79 -4.19 -1.84
CA PHE A 38 -2.46 -3.64 -2.07
C PHE A 38 -1.57 -3.84 -0.85
N LEU A 39 -2.07 -3.50 0.33
CA LEU A 39 -1.31 -3.63 1.56
C LEU A 39 -0.98 -5.09 1.87
N LYS A 40 -1.94 -5.98 1.74
CA LYS A 40 -1.72 -7.40 1.98
C LYS A 40 -0.69 -7.99 1.04
N ARG A 41 -0.80 -7.69 -0.25
CA ARG A 41 0.11 -8.21 -1.26
C ARG A 41 1.55 -7.75 -1.00
N ASN A 42 1.72 -6.46 -0.73
CA ASN A 42 3.06 -5.92 -0.49
C ASN A 42 3.65 -6.41 0.82
N ARG A 43 2.82 -6.57 1.85
CA ARG A 43 3.28 -7.14 3.11
C ARG A 43 3.77 -8.57 2.94
N LYS A 44 3.07 -9.35 2.13
CA LYS A 44 3.47 -10.72 1.83
C LYS A 44 4.81 -10.75 1.10
N LEU A 45 4.98 -9.87 0.11
CA LEU A 45 6.23 -9.76 -0.62
C LEU A 45 7.38 -9.31 0.29
N LEU A 46 7.10 -8.38 1.19
CA LEU A 46 8.09 -7.91 2.16
C LEU A 46 8.55 -9.05 3.06
N ASN A 47 7.62 -9.83 3.60
CA ASN A 47 7.94 -10.93 4.48
C ASN A 47 8.71 -12.04 3.77
N ALA A 48 8.46 -12.22 2.47
CA ALA A 48 9.16 -13.22 1.67
C ALA A 48 10.51 -12.74 1.17
N GLY A 49 10.86 -11.46 1.40
CA GLY A 49 12.09 -10.88 0.90
C GLY A 49 12.06 -10.62 -0.60
N GLU A 50 10.88 -10.53 -1.19
CA GLU A 50 10.71 -10.35 -2.62
C GLU A 50 10.37 -8.92 -3.03
N LEU A 51 10.11 -8.04 -2.06
CA LEU A 51 9.81 -6.64 -2.34
C LEU A 51 11.12 -5.87 -2.52
N LYS A 52 11.33 -5.35 -3.72
CA LYS A 52 12.59 -4.70 -4.08
C LYS A 52 12.49 -3.18 -4.04
N GLU A 53 13.66 -2.53 -3.90
CA GLU A 53 13.74 -1.08 -3.95
C GLU A 53 13.36 -0.57 -5.34
N PRO A 54 12.77 0.62 -5.46
CA PRO A 54 12.47 1.55 -4.35
C PRO A 54 11.19 1.23 -3.55
N ARG A 55 10.41 0.26 -4.02
CA ARG A 55 9.13 -0.09 -3.39
C ARG A 55 9.29 -0.52 -1.93
N LEU A 56 10.39 -1.21 -1.64
CA LEU A 56 10.67 -1.69 -0.29
C LEU A 56 10.70 -0.52 0.72
N THR A 57 11.52 0.48 0.45
CA THR A 57 11.63 1.63 1.33
C THR A 57 10.31 2.41 1.38
N MET A 58 9.68 2.62 0.24
CA MET A 58 8.41 3.33 0.17
C MET A 58 7.33 2.62 0.99
N PHE A 59 7.25 1.31 0.87
CA PHE A 59 6.24 0.55 1.61
C PHE A 59 6.50 0.58 3.11
N LYS A 60 7.75 0.50 3.53
CA LYS A 60 8.10 0.59 4.95
C LYS A 60 7.69 1.95 5.52
N GLU A 61 7.93 3.02 4.78
CA GLU A 61 7.51 4.36 5.19
C GLU A 61 5.99 4.46 5.30
N LEU A 62 5.28 3.83 4.36
CA LEU A 62 3.82 3.81 4.39
C LEU A 62 3.32 3.10 5.65
N MET A 63 3.94 1.99 6.02
CA MET A 63 3.55 1.25 7.21
C MET A 63 3.78 2.04 8.50
N GLU A 64 4.76 2.93 8.50
CA GLU A 64 5.03 3.77 9.66
C GLU A 64 3.96 4.84 9.87
N LEU A 65 3.23 5.20 8.83
CA LEU A 65 2.13 6.16 8.92
C LEU A 65 0.89 5.56 9.58
N SER A 66 0.76 4.27 9.54
CA SER A 66 -0.45 3.58 10.00
C SER A 66 -0.40 3.21 11.48
#